data_bb1e4c49fc37b92fdeb81a2e2a8ad5cc
#
_entry.id   bb1e4c49fc37b92fdeb81a2e2a8ad5cc
#
_cell.length_a   1.000
_cell.length_b   1.000
_cell.length_c   1.000
_cell.angle_alpha   90.00
_cell.angle_beta   90.00
_cell.angle_gamma   90.00
#
_symmetry.space_group_name_H-M   'P 1'
#
loop_
_entity.id
_entity.type
_entity.pdbx_description
1 polymer ?
#
loop_
_entity_poly.entity_id
_entity_poly.type
_entity_poly.pdbx_seq_one_letter_code
_entity_poly.pdbx_strand_id
1 'polypeptide(L)'
;MVMENNPQINKSSRCAVIGHGSWATAIVKVLTIKDNHVGWYVRNTEVLESLRSEGHNCRYLSDLEFDMSRICLSDDLTATVSDADIIFLVTPAAYLKCYLSDLKVSLKDKMVV
;
A
#
# COMPACT_ATOMS: atom_id res chain seq x y z
N MET A 1 -26.00 -12.16 2.08
CA MET A 1 -24.57 -12.12 2.29
C MET A 1 -24.17 -11.22 3.38
N VAL A 2 -23.51 -11.81 4.32
CA VAL A 2 -23.08 -11.03 5.46
C VAL A 2 -22.14 -9.91 5.07
N MET A 3 -21.29 -10.16 4.11
CA MET A 3 -20.32 -9.16 3.70
C MET A 3 -20.91 -7.91 3.14
N GLU A 4 -22.12 -7.98 2.68
CA GLU A 4 -22.78 -6.80 2.17
C GLU A 4 -23.08 -5.80 3.25
N ASN A 5 -23.06 -6.25 4.49
CA ASN A 5 -23.34 -5.38 5.62
C ASN A 5 -22.08 -4.69 6.15
N ASN A 6 -20.93 -4.94 5.52
CA ASN A 6 -19.68 -4.34 5.94
C ASN A 6 -18.96 -3.79 4.71
N PRO A 7 -19.29 -2.57 4.31
CA PRO A 7 -18.75 -2.00 3.08
C PRO A 7 -17.24 -1.85 3.07
N GLN A 8 -16.58 -1.79 4.22
CA GLN A 8 -15.13 -1.65 4.25
C GLN A 8 -14.39 -2.90 3.80
N ILE A 9 -15.08 -4.06 3.76
CA ILE A 9 -14.41 -5.33 3.49
C ILE A 9 -14.97 -6.03 2.26
N ASN A 10 -15.78 -5.36 1.48
CA ASN A 10 -16.34 -5.97 0.28
C ASN A 10 -15.30 -6.03 -0.85
N LYS A 11 -15.68 -6.66 -1.96
CA LYS A 11 -14.77 -6.87 -3.08
C LYS A 11 -14.27 -5.57 -3.71
N SER A 12 -15.03 -4.51 -3.60
CA SER A 12 -14.65 -3.24 -4.19
C SER A 12 -13.77 -2.40 -3.28
N SER A 13 -13.52 -2.86 -2.06
CA SER A 13 -12.63 -2.14 -1.16
C SER A 13 -11.22 -2.10 -1.71
N ARG A 14 -10.62 -0.92 -1.66
CA ARG A 14 -9.27 -0.72 -2.13
C ARG A 14 -8.31 -0.63 -0.96
N CYS A 15 -7.20 -1.33 -1.11
CA CYS A 15 -6.17 -1.36 -0.08
C CYS A 15 -5.00 -0.48 -0.47
N ALA A 16 -4.38 0.14 0.51
CA ALA A 16 -3.13 0.87 0.32
C ALA A 16 -2.13 0.40 1.36
N VAL A 17 -0.88 0.27 0.96
CA VAL A 17 0.21 -0.09 1.85
C VAL A 17 1.20 1.06 1.88
N ILE A 18 1.50 1.54 3.07
CA ILE A 18 2.42 2.63 3.28
C ILE A 18 3.71 2.07 3.87
N GLY A 19 4.75 2.04 3.08
CA GLY A 19 6.03 1.51 3.50
C GLY A 19 6.67 0.64 2.44
N HIS A 20 7.96 0.36 2.58
CA HIS A 20 8.68 -0.40 1.57
C HIS A 20 9.63 -1.46 2.14
N GLY A 21 9.56 -1.71 3.44
CA GLY A 21 10.39 -2.73 4.08
C GLY A 21 9.88 -4.13 3.84
N SER A 22 10.43 -5.10 4.57
CA SER A 22 10.08 -6.51 4.39
C SER A 22 8.60 -6.78 4.63
N TRP A 23 8.06 -6.24 5.71
CA TRP A 23 6.65 -6.46 6.04
C TRP A 23 5.72 -5.85 5.01
N ALA A 24 6.01 -4.60 4.61
CA ALA A 24 5.18 -3.94 3.60
C ALA A 24 5.22 -4.72 2.29
N THR A 25 6.40 -5.13 1.87
CA THR A 25 6.57 -5.88 0.62
C THR A 25 5.81 -7.19 0.65
N ALA A 26 5.87 -7.92 1.77
CA ALA A 26 5.13 -9.17 1.93
C ALA A 26 3.62 -8.95 1.89
N ILE A 27 3.14 -7.90 2.55
CA ILE A 27 1.70 -7.59 2.57
C ILE A 27 1.20 -7.28 1.17
N VAL A 28 1.94 -6.49 0.41
CA VAL A 28 1.56 -6.18 -0.97
C VAL A 28 1.44 -7.46 -1.79
N LYS A 29 2.40 -8.37 -1.63
CA LYS A 29 2.38 -9.63 -2.38
C LYS A 29 1.13 -10.43 -2.06
N VAL A 30 0.78 -10.54 -0.78
CA VAL A 30 -0.40 -11.29 -0.36
C VAL A 30 -1.67 -10.65 -0.93
N LEU A 31 -1.77 -9.33 -0.87
CA LEU A 31 -2.95 -8.62 -1.36
C LEU A 31 -3.13 -8.78 -2.86
N THR A 32 -2.05 -8.77 -3.61
CA THR A 32 -2.14 -8.89 -5.08
C THR A 32 -2.51 -10.28 -5.54
N ILE A 33 -2.28 -11.31 -4.72
CA ILE A 33 -2.69 -12.68 -5.05
C ILE A 33 -4.21 -12.77 -5.19
N LYS A 34 -4.94 -11.93 -4.48
CA LYS A 34 -6.40 -11.97 -4.44
C LYS A 34 -7.07 -11.04 -5.46
N ASP A 35 -6.35 -10.63 -6.46
CA ASP A 35 -6.87 -9.77 -7.54
C ASP A 35 -7.26 -8.37 -7.11
N ASN A 36 -6.80 -7.92 -5.98
CA ASN A 36 -7.10 -6.57 -5.55
C ASN A 36 -6.18 -5.57 -6.24
N HIS A 37 -6.70 -4.40 -6.48
CA HIS A 37 -5.86 -3.28 -6.83
C HIS A 37 -5.30 -2.69 -5.55
N VAL A 38 -3.99 -2.61 -5.46
CA VAL A 38 -3.30 -2.19 -4.26
C VAL A 38 -2.54 -0.91 -4.56
N GLY A 39 -2.78 0.13 -3.75
CA GLY A 39 -1.96 1.32 -3.77
C GLY A 39 -0.73 1.04 -2.90
N TRP A 40 0.43 1.39 -3.39
CA TRP A 40 1.66 1.16 -2.64
C TRP A 40 2.48 2.43 -2.62
N TYR A 41 2.59 3.03 -1.44
CA TYR A 41 3.39 4.22 -1.25
C TYR A 41 4.82 3.82 -0.91
N VAL A 42 5.75 4.21 -1.75
CA VAL A 42 7.17 3.91 -1.58
C VAL A 42 7.94 5.23 -1.60
N ARG A 43 8.50 5.59 -0.47
CA ARG A 43 9.24 6.84 -0.34
C ARG A 43 10.68 6.72 -0.87
N ASN A 44 11.27 5.55 -0.76
CA ASN A 44 12.66 5.35 -1.18
C ASN A 44 12.73 5.29 -2.70
N THR A 45 13.50 6.20 -3.28
CA THR A 45 13.61 6.33 -4.73
C THR A 45 14.18 5.09 -5.38
N GLU A 46 15.18 4.48 -4.78
CA GLU A 46 15.81 3.29 -5.34
C GLU A 46 14.83 2.12 -5.43
N VAL A 47 14.07 1.90 -4.36
CA VAL A 47 13.05 0.85 -4.34
C VAL A 47 11.95 1.16 -5.34
N LEU A 48 11.51 2.41 -5.40
CA LEU A 48 10.48 2.83 -6.32
C LEU A 48 10.87 2.54 -7.77
N GLU A 49 12.09 2.89 -8.14
CA GLU A 49 12.57 2.67 -9.49
C GLU A 49 12.75 1.20 -9.81
N SER A 50 13.22 0.41 -8.86
CA SER A 50 13.38 -1.02 -9.11
C SER A 50 12.04 -1.71 -9.32
N LEU A 51 11.01 -1.29 -8.58
CA LEU A 51 9.67 -1.83 -8.76
C LEU A 51 9.09 -1.43 -10.12
N ARG A 52 9.29 -0.18 -10.53
CA ARG A 52 8.80 0.28 -11.81
C ARG A 52 9.45 -0.40 -13.00
N SER A 53 10.77 -0.57 -12.93
CA SER A 53 11.52 -1.09 -14.07
C SER A 53 11.63 -2.60 -14.09
N GLU A 54 11.65 -3.25 -12.92
CA GLU A 54 11.94 -4.67 -12.83
C GLU A 54 10.89 -5.50 -12.12
N GLY A 55 9.93 -4.85 -11.48
CA GLY A 55 8.85 -5.56 -10.81
C GLY A 55 9.24 -6.23 -9.50
N HIS A 56 10.33 -5.81 -8.88
CA HIS A 56 10.71 -6.34 -7.58
C HIS A 56 11.37 -5.25 -6.74
N ASN A 57 11.36 -5.49 -5.41
CA ASN A 57 11.97 -4.58 -4.46
C ASN A 57 13.45 -4.94 -4.33
N CYS A 58 14.34 -4.05 -4.73
CA CYS A 58 15.76 -4.36 -4.77
C CYS A 58 16.41 -4.51 -3.39
N ARG A 59 15.74 -4.05 -2.33
CA ARG A 59 16.31 -4.09 -0.98
C ARG A 59 15.71 -5.15 -0.08
N TYR A 60 14.43 -5.46 -0.26
CA TYR A 60 13.70 -6.32 0.67
C TYR A 60 12.92 -7.37 -0.10
N LEU A 61 13.14 -8.63 0.24
CA LEU A 61 12.44 -9.75 -0.39
C LEU A 61 12.56 -9.68 -1.91
N SER A 62 13.79 -9.48 -2.38
CA SER A 62 14.04 -9.23 -3.79
C SER A 62 13.68 -10.41 -4.71
N ASP A 63 13.47 -11.59 -4.15
CA ASP A 63 13.03 -12.75 -4.93
C ASP A 63 11.55 -12.70 -5.28
N LEU A 64 10.79 -11.83 -4.64
CA LEU A 64 9.36 -11.71 -4.93
C LEU A 64 9.16 -10.83 -6.15
N GLU A 65 8.45 -11.36 -7.13
CA GLU A 65 8.07 -10.58 -8.30
C GLU A 65 6.62 -10.15 -8.17
N PHE A 66 6.32 -8.97 -8.68
CA PHE A 66 4.99 -8.38 -8.59
C PHE A 66 4.39 -8.15 -9.96
N ASP A 67 3.10 -8.42 -10.06
CA ASP A 67 2.33 -8.03 -11.23
C ASP A 67 1.98 -6.56 -11.08
N MET A 68 2.77 -5.69 -11.70
CA MET A 68 2.62 -4.25 -11.53
C MET A 68 1.31 -3.72 -12.11
N SER A 69 0.61 -4.51 -12.92
CA SER A 69 -0.69 -4.11 -13.41
C SER A 69 -1.75 -4.07 -12.30
N ARG A 70 -1.47 -4.71 -11.17
CA ARG A 70 -2.38 -4.73 -10.02
C ARG A 70 -1.98 -3.75 -8.93
N ILE A 71 -0.90 -3.01 -9.15
CA ILE A 71 -0.34 -2.13 -8.13
C ILE A 71 -0.31 -0.70 -8.66
N CYS A 72 -0.87 0.20 -7.89
CA CYS A 72 -0.74 1.62 -8.14
C CYS A 72 0.41 2.13 -7.29
N LEU A 73 1.60 2.11 -7.86
CA LEU A 73 2.82 2.49 -7.16
C LEU A 73 2.97 4.01 -7.20
N SER A 74 3.27 4.61 -6.06
CA SER A 74 3.34 6.06 -5.98
C SER A 74 4.28 6.52 -4.86
N ASP A 75 4.82 7.69 -5.04
CA ASP A 75 5.54 8.41 -3.99
C ASP A 75 4.71 9.60 -3.48
N ASP A 76 3.44 9.64 -3.83
CA ASP A 76 2.51 10.65 -3.34
C ASP A 76 1.60 10.02 -2.28
N LEU A 77 1.88 10.34 -1.02
CA LEU A 77 1.15 9.75 0.10
C LEU A 77 -0.33 10.10 0.07
N THR A 78 -0.64 11.36 -0.18
CA THR A 78 -2.03 11.81 -0.18
C THR A 78 -2.84 11.12 -1.27
N ALA A 79 -2.29 11.01 -2.47
CA ALA A 79 -2.97 10.32 -3.57
C ALA A 79 -3.20 8.85 -3.24
N THR A 80 -2.20 8.19 -2.66
CA THR A 80 -2.30 6.77 -2.31
C THR A 80 -3.40 6.54 -1.29
N VAL A 81 -3.46 7.38 -0.27
CA VAL A 81 -4.45 7.24 0.81
C VAL A 81 -5.84 7.63 0.35
N SER A 82 -5.97 8.65 -0.49
CA SER A 82 -7.27 9.14 -0.94
C SER A 82 -8.11 8.06 -1.60
N ASP A 83 -7.46 7.19 -2.36
CA ASP A 83 -8.16 6.17 -3.12
C ASP A 83 -8.41 4.89 -2.33
N ALA A 84 -7.95 4.82 -1.09
CA ALA A 84 -8.00 3.59 -0.31
C ALA A 84 -9.13 3.60 0.71
N ASP A 85 -9.70 2.43 0.95
CA ASP A 85 -10.65 2.20 2.03
C ASP A 85 -9.95 1.56 3.22
N ILE A 86 -8.93 0.75 2.96
CA ILE A 86 -8.17 0.05 3.98
C ILE A 86 -6.71 0.43 3.82
N ILE A 87 -6.09 0.90 4.89
CA ILE A 87 -4.72 1.39 4.85
C ILE A 87 -3.86 0.57 5.82
N PHE A 88 -2.79 0.00 5.29
CA PHE A 88 -1.80 -0.72 6.09
C PHE A 88 -0.60 0.21 6.33
N LEU A 89 -0.48 0.70 7.55
CA LEU A 89 0.64 1.56 7.92
C LEU A 89 1.80 0.67 8.37
N VAL A 90 2.70 0.36 7.46
CA VAL A 90 3.80 -0.55 7.71
C VAL A 90 5.11 0.21 7.59
N THR A 91 5.31 1.10 8.52
CA THR A 91 6.50 1.96 8.52
C THR A 91 7.06 2.04 9.93
N PRO A 92 8.37 2.24 10.10
CA PRO A 92 8.94 2.40 11.43
C PRO A 92 8.25 3.52 12.19
N ALA A 93 8.05 3.33 13.49
CA ALA A 93 7.37 4.32 14.32
C ALA A 93 8.01 5.69 14.23
N ALA A 94 9.31 5.74 14.01
CA ALA A 94 10.03 7.00 13.89
C ALA A 94 9.53 7.88 12.74
N TYR A 95 8.98 7.27 11.70
CA TYR A 95 8.49 8.01 10.54
C TYR A 95 6.98 8.21 10.53
N LEU A 96 6.27 7.53 11.40
CA LEU A 96 4.81 7.54 11.39
C LEU A 96 4.25 8.94 11.58
N LYS A 97 4.79 9.68 12.54
CA LYS A 97 4.35 11.04 12.82
C LYS A 97 4.55 11.95 11.62
N CYS A 98 5.68 11.79 10.95
CA CYS A 98 5.99 12.58 9.77
C CYS A 98 4.98 12.30 8.64
N TYR A 99 4.66 11.04 8.40
CA TYR A 99 3.70 10.69 7.38
C TYR A 99 2.31 11.24 7.71
N LEU A 100 1.90 11.13 8.95
CA LEU A 100 0.58 11.64 9.35
C LEU A 100 0.50 13.16 9.25
N SER A 101 1.61 13.86 9.52
CA SER A 101 1.66 15.31 9.37
C SER A 101 1.53 15.75 7.93
N ASP A 102 2.08 14.97 7.01
CA ASP A 102 2.08 15.32 5.58
C ASP A 102 0.77 14.97 4.90
N LEU A 103 -0.06 14.20 5.57
CA LEU A 103 -1.29 13.73 4.97
C LEU A 103 -2.30 14.86 4.82
N LYS A 104 -2.86 15.00 3.63
CA LYS A 104 -3.80 16.08 3.31
C LYS A 104 -5.25 15.62 3.27
N VAL A 105 -5.53 14.37 3.57
CA VAL A 105 -6.89 13.85 3.57
C VAL A 105 -7.22 13.25 4.93
N SER A 106 -8.52 13.19 5.24
CA SER A 106 -8.99 12.62 6.49
C SER A 106 -8.96 11.09 6.42
N LEU A 107 -8.57 10.46 7.53
CA LEU A 107 -8.63 9.01 7.67
C LEU A 107 -9.94 8.56 8.32
N LYS A 108 -10.85 9.49 8.55
CA LYS A 108 -12.05 9.25 9.34
C LYS A 108 -12.90 8.08 8.84
N ASP A 109 -13.07 7.97 7.55
CA ASP A 109 -13.93 6.93 6.97
C ASP A 109 -13.15 5.74 6.46
N LYS A 110 -11.91 5.58 6.88
CA LYS A 110 -11.04 4.53 6.40
C LYS A 110 -10.64 3.58 7.52
N MET A 111 -10.45 2.31 7.17
CA MET A 111 -9.92 1.34 8.10
C MET A 111 -8.40 1.42 8.07
N VAL A 112 -7.77 1.56 9.22
CA VAL A 112 -6.30 1.66 9.31
C VAL A 112 -5.78 0.48 10.13
N VAL A 113 -4.80 -0.20 9.57
CA VAL A 113 -4.24 -1.39 10.20
C VAL A 113 -2.78 -1.18 10.57
#